data_df119b700897e9b339ae17d47d0fe923
#
_entry.id   df119b700897e9b339ae17d47d0fe923
#
_cell.length_a   1.000
_cell.length_b   1.000
_cell.length_c   1.000
_cell.angle_alpha   90.00
_cell.angle_beta   90.00
_cell.angle_gamma   90.00
#
_symmetry.space_group_name_H-M   'P 1'
#
loop_
_entity.id
_entity.type
_entity.pdbx_description
1 polymer ?
#
loop_
_entity_poly.entity_id
_entity_poly.type
_entity_poly.pdbx_seq_one_letter_code
_entity_poly.pdbx_strand_id
1 'polypeptide(L)'
;MSTPGTTPPDVLNDTGFFGHPRGLLVCFATELWERFSFYGMKYLLLLYLTKYHLFTDAAGYNVLGAYAGLGYALPLIGGLLADRYLGMRKAVLFGAILLVLGHGLMAYEGAQAVRYLAGTVLSTDLTLANGTIVTAGTVLQEDIVIQDVIALNVLFLALALITVGVGFLKPNISTIVGKLYPEGDTRRDSGFTIFYMGI
;
A
#
# COMPACT_ATOMS: atom_id res chain seq x y z
N MET A 1 -38.01 3.94 -20.47
CA MET A 1 -38.33 2.53 -20.16
C MET A 1 -37.02 1.76 -20.29
N SER A 2 -36.31 1.59 -19.20
CA SER A 2 -35.06 0.80 -19.14
C SER A 2 -35.48 -0.66 -18.95
N THR A 3 -35.10 -1.52 -19.89
CA THR A 3 -35.24 -2.98 -19.80
C THR A 3 -34.56 -3.48 -18.52
N PRO A 4 -35.23 -4.34 -17.71
CA PRO A 4 -34.56 -4.99 -16.58
C PRO A 4 -33.39 -5.81 -17.13
N GLY A 5 -32.18 -5.52 -16.66
CA GLY A 5 -30.98 -6.27 -17.03
C GLY A 5 -31.14 -7.71 -16.59
N THR A 6 -31.43 -8.59 -17.54
CA THR A 6 -31.38 -10.03 -17.33
C THR A 6 -29.93 -10.41 -17.01
N THR A 7 -29.67 -10.71 -15.74
CA THR A 7 -28.41 -11.33 -15.34
C THR A 7 -28.26 -12.62 -16.13
N PRO A 8 -27.12 -12.86 -16.82
CA PRO A 8 -26.96 -14.09 -17.59
C PRO A 8 -27.18 -15.32 -16.69
N PRO A 9 -27.95 -16.30 -17.10
CA PRO A 9 -28.30 -17.49 -16.30
C PRO A 9 -27.09 -18.27 -15.78
N ASP A 10 -25.94 -18.12 -16.42
CA ASP A 10 -24.68 -18.79 -16.03
C ASP A 10 -24.13 -18.30 -14.67
N VAL A 11 -24.39 -17.04 -14.28
CA VAL A 11 -23.90 -16.48 -13.00
C VAL A 11 -24.70 -17.03 -11.83
N LEU A 12 -25.98 -17.36 -12.02
CA LEU A 12 -26.86 -17.91 -11.00
C LEU A 12 -26.49 -19.36 -10.64
N ASN A 13 -25.89 -20.09 -11.58
CA ASN A 13 -25.53 -21.49 -11.46
C ASN A 13 -24.03 -21.71 -11.17
N ASP A 14 -23.26 -20.63 -11.05
CA ASP A 14 -21.83 -20.78 -10.73
C ASP A 14 -21.67 -21.18 -9.24
N THR A 15 -21.26 -22.44 -9.03
CA THR A 15 -21.01 -23.06 -7.73
C THR A 15 -19.58 -23.57 -7.63
N GLY A 16 -18.70 -23.06 -8.49
CA GLY A 16 -17.36 -23.64 -8.70
C GLY A 16 -16.38 -23.47 -7.53
N PHE A 17 -16.71 -22.67 -6.51
CA PHE A 17 -15.87 -22.48 -5.34
C PHE A 17 -16.66 -22.80 -4.06
N PHE A 18 -16.58 -24.03 -3.57
CA PHE A 18 -17.30 -24.51 -2.38
C PHE A 18 -18.81 -24.18 -2.36
N GLY A 19 -19.46 -24.28 -3.51
CA GLY A 19 -20.86 -23.88 -3.68
C GLY A 19 -21.12 -22.39 -3.94
N HIS A 20 -20.05 -21.59 -4.04
CA HIS A 20 -20.10 -20.16 -4.32
C HIS A 20 -19.60 -19.81 -5.73
N PRO A 21 -19.90 -18.60 -6.25
CA PRO A 21 -19.36 -18.14 -7.51
C PRO A 21 -17.82 -18.10 -7.51
N ARG A 22 -17.20 -18.50 -8.62
CA ARG A 22 -15.73 -18.51 -8.76
C ARG A 22 -15.08 -17.15 -8.54
N GLY A 23 -15.80 -16.06 -8.85
CA GLY A 23 -15.39 -14.70 -8.58
C GLY A 23 -15.07 -14.43 -7.10
N LEU A 24 -15.71 -15.16 -6.18
CA LEU A 24 -15.44 -15.06 -4.76
C LEU A 24 -13.99 -15.48 -4.41
N LEU A 25 -13.48 -16.56 -5.04
CA LEU A 25 -12.09 -16.98 -4.86
C LEU A 25 -11.10 -15.88 -5.24
N VAL A 26 -11.38 -15.19 -6.37
CA VAL A 26 -10.51 -14.10 -6.84
C VAL A 26 -10.54 -12.93 -5.86
N CYS A 27 -11.73 -12.52 -5.41
CA CYS A 27 -11.87 -11.46 -4.41
C CYS A 27 -11.20 -11.81 -3.09
N PHE A 28 -11.40 -13.05 -2.59
CA PHE A 28 -10.77 -13.56 -1.38
C PHE A 28 -9.24 -13.56 -1.49
N ALA A 29 -8.69 -14.13 -2.57
CA ALA A 29 -7.24 -14.19 -2.77
C ALA A 29 -6.63 -12.78 -2.90
N THR A 30 -7.32 -11.86 -3.57
CA THR A 30 -6.88 -10.47 -3.70
C THR A 30 -6.83 -9.75 -2.34
N GLU A 31 -7.87 -9.91 -1.53
CA GLU A 31 -7.92 -9.31 -0.18
C GLU A 31 -6.88 -9.93 0.75
N LEU A 32 -6.76 -11.27 0.75
CA LEU A 32 -5.74 -11.98 1.53
C LEU A 32 -4.33 -11.49 1.21
N TRP A 33 -4.03 -11.36 -0.09
CA TRP A 33 -2.71 -10.91 -0.54
C TRP A 33 -2.44 -9.45 -0.20
N GLU A 34 -3.47 -8.60 -0.34
CA GLU A 34 -3.40 -7.19 0.07
C GLU A 34 -3.16 -7.05 1.56
N ARG A 35 -3.88 -7.82 2.39
CA ARG A 35 -3.67 -7.84 3.85
C ARG A 35 -2.27 -8.33 4.24
N PHE A 36 -1.82 -9.43 3.63
CA PHE A 36 -0.47 -9.94 3.85
C PHE A 36 0.59 -8.86 3.54
N SER A 37 0.46 -8.19 2.40
CA SER A 37 1.35 -7.10 2.00
C SER A 37 1.27 -5.91 2.97
N PHE A 38 0.07 -5.46 3.33
CA PHE A 38 -0.13 -4.32 4.21
C PHE A 38 0.50 -4.53 5.60
N TYR A 39 0.23 -5.66 6.24
CA TYR A 39 0.78 -5.96 7.55
C TYR A 39 2.28 -6.25 7.49
N GLY A 40 2.73 -7.02 6.52
CA GLY A 40 4.16 -7.29 6.29
C GLY A 40 4.95 -5.99 6.10
N MET A 41 4.46 -5.11 5.21
CA MET A 41 5.06 -3.80 4.98
C MET A 41 5.10 -2.94 6.26
N LYS A 42 4.01 -2.91 7.03
CA LYS A 42 3.90 -2.12 8.24
C LYS A 42 4.99 -2.45 9.27
N TYR A 43 5.32 -3.74 9.43
CA TYR A 43 6.39 -4.16 10.34
C TYR A 43 7.79 -3.91 9.75
N LEU A 44 7.98 -4.22 8.48
CA LEU A 44 9.29 -4.06 7.83
C LEU A 44 9.64 -2.59 7.58
N LEU A 45 8.66 -1.73 7.32
CA LEU A 45 8.87 -0.31 7.06
C LEU A 45 9.58 0.39 8.23
N LEU A 46 9.15 0.14 9.47
CA LEU A 46 9.79 0.76 10.63
C LEU A 46 11.25 0.34 10.74
N LEU A 47 11.53 -0.96 10.58
CA LEU A 47 12.90 -1.47 10.61
C LEU A 47 13.74 -0.89 9.46
N TYR A 48 13.18 -0.79 8.27
CA TYR A 48 13.84 -0.21 7.11
C TYR A 48 14.19 1.27 7.34
N LEU A 49 13.26 2.06 7.86
CA LEU A 49 13.51 3.47 8.18
C LEU A 49 14.58 3.62 9.28
N THR A 50 14.50 2.85 10.37
CA THR A 50 15.39 3.04 11.52
C THR A 50 16.74 2.36 11.38
N LYS A 51 16.84 1.22 10.68
CA LYS A 51 18.08 0.45 10.55
C LYS A 51 18.83 0.71 9.25
N TYR A 52 18.11 0.91 8.14
CA TYR A 52 18.71 1.15 6.84
C TYR A 52 18.91 2.64 6.56
N HIS A 53 17.88 3.45 6.79
CA HIS A 53 17.95 4.91 6.58
C HIS A 53 18.33 5.69 7.83
N LEU A 54 18.52 5.05 8.98
CA LEU A 54 18.96 5.64 10.24
C LEU A 54 18.06 6.80 10.71
N PHE A 55 16.75 6.73 10.44
CA PHE A 55 15.80 7.65 11.04
C PHE A 55 15.80 7.50 12.58
N THR A 56 15.52 8.58 13.29
CA THR A 56 15.18 8.48 14.71
C THR A 56 13.88 7.70 14.88
N ASP A 57 13.69 7.02 16.00
CA ASP A 57 12.48 6.27 16.29
C ASP A 57 11.22 7.14 16.13
N ALA A 58 11.27 8.38 16.64
CA ALA A 58 10.16 9.33 16.50
C ALA A 58 9.82 9.63 15.03
N ALA A 59 10.83 9.87 14.19
CA ALA A 59 10.62 10.13 12.77
C ALA A 59 10.08 8.88 12.04
N GLY A 60 10.61 7.69 12.37
CA GLY A 60 10.13 6.42 11.83
C GLY A 60 8.67 6.15 12.20
N TYR A 61 8.28 6.37 13.46
CA TYR A 61 6.89 6.23 13.89
C TYR A 61 5.96 7.26 13.25
N ASN A 62 6.41 8.49 12.98
CA ASN A 62 5.60 9.49 12.27
C ASN A 62 5.30 9.04 10.83
N VAL A 63 6.29 8.52 10.11
CA VAL A 63 6.07 7.97 8.76
C VAL A 63 5.13 6.77 8.79
N LEU A 64 5.35 5.83 9.73
CA LEU A 64 4.49 4.67 9.91
C LEU A 64 3.05 5.07 10.25
N GLY A 65 2.88 6.05 11.14
CA GLY A 65 1.57 6.59 11.53
C GLY A 65 0.84 7.25 10.36
N ALA A 66 1.56 8.05 9.56
CA ALA A 66 1.00 8.65 8.35
C ALA A 66 0.58 7.58 7.32
N TYR A 67 1.44 6.58 7.07
CA TYR A 67 1.12 5.46 6.18
C TYR A 67 -0.13 4.70 6.66
N ALA A 68 -0.19 4.35 7.94
CA ALA A 68 -1.34 3.64 8.51
C ALA A 68 -2.60 4.50 8.48
N GLY A 69 -2.53 5.77 8.87
CA GLY A 69 -3.66 6.70 8.89
C GLY A 69 -4.25 6.93 7.50
N LEU A 70 -3.40 7.15 6.49
CA LEU A 70 -3.83 7.30 5.10
C LEU A 70 -4.46 6.00 4.57
N GLY A 71 -3.94 4.83 4.95
CA GLY A 71 -4.51 3.53 4.59
C GLY A 71 -5.95 3.33 5.08
N TYR A 72 -6.37 4.03 6.15
CA TYR A 72 -7.76 4.04 6.62
C TYR A 72 -8.58 5.20 6.08
N ALA A 73 -7.99 6.36 5.82
CA ALA A 73 -8.70 7.54 5.34
C ALA A 73 -9.00 7.49 3.84
N LEU A 74 -8.05 7.06 3.02
CA LEU A 74 -8.18 7.03 1.57
C LEU A 74 -9.28 6.11 1.01
N PRO A 75 -9.65 4.98 1.64
CA PRO A 75 -10.80 4.18 1.22
C PRO A 75 -12.12 4.95 1.18
N LEU A 76 -12.33 5.93 2.06
CA LEU A 76 -13.52 6.78 2.01
C LEU A 76 -13.55 7.63 0.73
N ILE A 77 -12.42 8.22 0.38
CA ILE A 77 -12.29 9.04 -0.83
C ILE A 77 -12.35 8.17 -2.07
N GLY A 78 -11.63 7.04 -2.07
CA GLY A 78 -11.58 6.11 -3.21
C GLY A 78 -12.94 5.47 -3.51
N GLY A 79 -13.72 5.11 -2.50
CA GLY A 79 -15.09 4.64 -2.65
C GLY A 79 -15.99 5.72 -3.27
N LEU A 80 -15.98 6.93 -2.73
CA LEU A 80 -16.77 8.05 -3.25
C LEU A 80 -16.42 8.40 -4.71
N LEU A 81 -15.14 8.42 -5.06
CA LEU A 81 -14.69 8.68 -6.43
C LEU A 81 -15.07 7.53 -7.39
N ALA A 82 -14.99 6.30 -6.91
CA ALA A 82 -15.42 5.14 -7.69
C ALA A 82 -16.89 5.17 -8.00
N ASP A 83 -17.74 5.45 -7.00
CA ASP A 83 -19.20 5.50 -7.17
C ASP A 83 -19.64 6.62 -8.11
N ARG A 84 -18.96 7.77 -8.05
CA ARG A 84 -19.35 8.95 -8.81
C ARG A 84 -18.79 9.01 -10.24
N TYR A 85 -17.56 8.52 -10.47
CA TYR A 85 -16.85 8.78 -11.73
C TYR A 85 -16.34 7.53 -12.45
N LEU A 86 -15.75 6.56 -11.73
CA LEU A 86 -14.99 5.47 -12.35
C LEU A 86 -15.82 4.19 -12.54
N GLY A 87 -16.72 3.92 -11.60
CA GLY A 87 -17.35 2.61 -11.47
C GLY A 87 -16.39 1.59 -10.79
N MET A 88 -16.96 0.63 -10.06
CA MET A 88 -16.21 -0.28 -9.18
C MET A 88 -15.12 -1.09 -9.87
N ARG A 89 -15.41 -1.66 -11.06
CA ARG A 89 -14.43 -2.50 -11.79
C ARG A 89 -13.19 -1.72 -12.19
N LYS A 90 -13.38 -0.49 -12.70
CA LYS A 90 -12.26 0.37 -13.10
C LYS A 90 -11.49 0.87 -11.89
N ALA A 91 -12.17 1.17 -10.78
CA ALA A 91 -11.55 1.60 -9.55
C ALA A 91 -10.66 0.50 -8.95
N VAL A 92 -11.13 -0.75 -8.91
CA VAL A 92 -10.32 -1.90 -8.47
C VAL A 92 -9.10 -2.10 -9.37
N LEU A 93 -9.27 -2.04 -10.69
CA LEU A 93 -8.14 -2.17 -11.63
C LEU A 93 -7.13 -1.03 -11.46
N PHE A 94 -7.61 0.20 -11.33
CA PHE A 94 -6.75 1.37 -11.09
C PHE A 94 -5.98 1.22 -9.78
N GLY A 95 -6.66 0.84 -8.68
CA GLY A 95 -6.03 0.56 -7.40
C GLY A 95 -4.98 -0.55 -7.48
N ALA A 96 -5.27 -1.65 -8.20
CA ALA A 96 -4.33 -2.75 -8.40
C ALA A 96 -3.08 -2.31 -9.18
N ILE A 97 -3.22 -1.48 -10.22
CA ILE A 97 -2.08 -0.94 -10.99
C ILE A 97 -1.20 -0.08 -10.08
N LEU A 98 -1.80 0.80 -9.27
CA LEU A 98 -1.05 1.63 -8.33
C LEU A 98 -0.29 0.79 -7.30
N LEU A 99 -0.90 -0.29 -6.80
CA LEU A 99 -0.25 -1.23 -5.89
C LEU A 99 0.96 -1.90 -6.54
N VAL A 100 0.82 -2.38 -7.78
CA VAL A 100 1.93 -3.00 -8.53
C VAL A 100 3.07 -2.01 -8.73
N LEU A 101 2.76 -0.78 -9.15
CA LEU A 101 3.77 0.27 -9.33
C LEU A 101 4.45 0.64 -8.02
N GLY A 102 3.67 0.83 -6.94
CA GLY A 102 4.19 1.17 -5.62
C GLY A 102 5.12 0.08 -5.08
N HIS A 103 4.71 -1.20 -5.13
CA HIS A 103 5.59 -2.30 -4.72
C HIS A 103 6.81 -2.46 -5.63
N GLY A 104 6.66 -2.20 -6.93
CA GLY A 104 7.78 -2.18 -7.87
C GLY A 104 8.82 -1.13 -7.51
N LEU A 105 8.40 0.09 -7.15
CA LEU A 105 9.29 1.16 -6.69
C LEU A 105 9.98 0.82 -5.36
N MET A 106 9.32 0.08 -4.47
CA MET A 106 9.93 -0.38 -3.21
C MET A 106 11.13 -1.31 -3.42
N ALA A 107 11.29 -1.90 -4.60
CA ALA A 107 12.49 -2.70 -4.93
C ALA A 107 13.75 -1.85 -5.12
N TYR A 108 13.61 -0.53 -5.24
CA TYR A 108 14.75 0.39 -5.29
C TYR A 108 15.21 0.75 -3.88
N GLU A 109 16.30 0.15 -3.43
CA GLU A 109 16.84 0.37 -2.08
C GLU A 109 17.71 1.61 -1.96
N GLY A 110 18.47 1.96 -2.99
CA GLY A 110 19.49 2.99 -2.96
C GLY A 110 20.68 2.66 -2.04
N ALA A 111 21.42 3.67 -1.60
CA ALA A 111 22.53 3.51 -0.68
C ALA A 111 22.05 3.49 0.77
N GLN A 112 22.65 2.60 1.58
CA GLN A 112 22.41 2.58 3.02
C GLN A 112 22.91 3.87 3.67
N ALA A 113 22.15 4.42 4.61
CA ALA A 113 22.56 5.58 5.38
C ALA A 113 23.81 5.28 6.24
N VAL A 114 24.69 6.27 6.31
CA VAL A 114 25.93 6.19 7.09
C VAL A 114 25.88 7.23 8.21
N ARG A 115 26.26 6.81 9.44
CA ARG A 115 26.41 7.71 10.57
C ARG A 115 27.87 7.97 10.84
N TYR A 116 28.24 9.22 10.89
CA TYR A 116 29.53 9.70 11.34
C TYR A 116 29.36 10.27 12.75
N LEU A 117 30.16 9.77 13.69
CA LEU A 117 30.07 10.18 15.10
C LEU A 117 30.83 11.49 15.35
N ALA A 118 30.39 12.25 16.34
CA ALA A 118 31.12 13.40 16.84
C ALA A 118 32.58 13.00 17.20
N GLY A 119 33.54 13.88 16.90
CA GLY A 119 34.96 13.60 17.07
C GLY A 119 35.62 12.87 15.88
N THR A 120 34.86 12.39 14.88
CA THR A 120 35.42 11.79 13.68
C THR A 120 36.08 12.86 12.82
N VAL A 121 37.32 12.58 12.35
CA VAL A 121 38.03 13.37 11.33
C VAL A 121 37.60 12.85 9.96
N LEU A 122 37.01 13.70 9.14
CA LEU A 122 36.60 13.31 7.80
C LEU A 122 37.78 13.02 6.90
N SER A 123 37.79 11.87 6.22
CA SER A 123 38.79 11.49 5.23
C SER A 123 38.50 12.06 3.83
N THR A 124 37.24 12.40 3.54
CA THR A 124 36.78 12.93 2.26
C THR A 124 35.72 14.02 2.49
N ASP A 125 35.49 14.86 1.50
CA ASP A 125 34.42 15.84 1.55
C ASP A 125 33.06 15.14 1.64
N LEU A 126 32.20 15.67 2.52
CA LEU A 126 30.85 15.16 2.75
C LEU A 126 29.82 16.22 2.34
N THR A 127 28.91 15.85 1.44
CA THR A 127 27.79 16.71 1.07
C THR A 127 26.56 16.32 1.90
N LEU A 128 26.06 17.27 2.70
CA LEU A 128 24.86 17.11 3.51
C LEU A 128 23.61 17.25 2.63
N ALA A 129 22.45 16.73 3.14
CA ALA A 129 21.17 16.80 2.43
C ALA A 129 20.72 18.24 2.08
N ASN A 130 21.18 19.24 2.84
CA ASN A 130 20.92 20.66 2.58
C ASN A 130 21.89 21.30 1.55
N GLY A 131 22.78 20.49 0.94
CA GLY A 131 23.78 20.95 -0.02
C GLY A 131 25.05 21.53 0.61
N THR A 132 25.16 21.60 1.94
CA THR A 132 26.39 22.05 2.63
C THR A 132 27.50 21.01 2.45
N ILE A 133 28.68 21.45 2.08
CA ILE A 133 29.85 20.60 1.97
C ILE A 133 30.71 20.76 3.24
N VAL A 134 30.94 19.66 3.94
CA VAL A 134 31.90 19.59 5.05
C VAL A 134 33.19 19.00 4.49
N THR A 135 34.27 19.78 4.53
CA THR A 135 35.56 19.43 3.89
C THR A 135 36.30 18.34 4.65
N ALA A 136 37.09 17.58 3.91
CA ALA A 136 38.05 16.62 4.47
C ALA A 136 38.96 17.29 5.49
N GLY A 137 39.34 16.55 6.54
CA GLY A 137 40.15 17.07 7.66
C GLY A 137 39.34 17.78 8.75
N THR A 138 38.05 18.03 8.55
CA THR A 138 37.17 18.62 9.59
C THR A 138 36.88 17.60 10.68
N VAL A 139 36.97 18.01 11.95
CA VAL A 139 36.53 17.23 13.10
C VAL A 139 35.06 17.53 13.34
N LEU A 140 34.21 16.52 13.26
CA LEU A 140 32.78 16.67 13.48
C LEU A 140 32.47 17.03 14.95
N GLN A 141 31.65 18.06 15.14
CA GLN A 141 31.23 18.50 16.48
C GLN A 141 29.99 17.73 16.99
N GLU A 142 29.23 17.14 16.07
CA GLU A 142 28.01 16.39 16.36
C GLU A 142 27.88 15.16 15.42
N ASP A 143 27.02 14.23 15.78
CA ASP A 143 26.72 13.07 14.91
C ASP A 143 26.00 13.55 13.65
N ILE A 144 26.52 13.12 12.50
CA ILE A 144 25.92 13.42 11.18
C ILE A 144 25.46 12.11 10.54
N VAL A 145 24.22 12.10 10.04
CA VAL A 145 23.68 10.99 9.24
C VAL A 145 23.55 11.43 7.79
N ILE A 146 24.20 10.70 6.91
CA ILE A 146 24.09 10.88 5.46
C ILE A 146 23.13 9.84 4.93
N GLN A 147 22.09 10.31 4.26
CA GLN A 147 21.02 9.47 3.69
C GLN A 147 20.98 9.65 2.16
N ASP A 148 20.59 8.60 1.45
CA ASP A 148 20.29 8.68 0.02
C ASP A 148 18.94 9.36 -0.18
N VAL A 149 18.97 10.65 -0.54
CA VAL A 149 17.75 11.46 -0.76
C VAL A 149 16.90 10.91 -1.91
N ILE A 150 17.53 10.35 -2.95
CA ILE A 150 16.80 9.78 -4.08
C ILE A 150 16.03 8.54 -3.62
N ALA A 151 16.69 7.64 -2.89
CA ALA A 151 16.04 6.45 -2.35
C ALA A 151 14.88 6.79 -1.42
N LEU A 152 15.04 7.80 -0.56
CA LEU A 152 13.95 8.28 0.30
C LEU A 152 12.76 8.85 -0.48
N ASN A 153 13.02 9.64 -1.52
CA ASN A 153 11.95 10.17 -2.37
C ASN A 153 11.21 9.05 -3.11
N VAL A 154 11.94 8.06 -3.63
CA VAL A 154 11.35 6.87 -4.27
C VAL A 154 10.52 6.08 -3.26
N LEU A 155 11.01 5.88 -2.03
CA LEU A 155 10.28 5.22 -0.95
C LEU A 155 8.96 5.95 -0.64
N PHE A 156 9.00 7.27 -0.43
CA PHE A 156 7.79 8.04 -0.13
C PHE A 156 6.79 8.04 -1.29
N LEU A 157 7.28 8.10 -2.53
CA LEU A 157 6.42 7.95 -3.71
C LEU A 157 5.78 6.56 -3.74
N ALA A 158 6.56 5.50 -3.47
CA ALA A 158 6.05 4.13 -3.40
C ALA A 158 4.95 3.99 -2.34
N LEU A 159 5.17 4.50 -1.13
CA LEU A 159 4.18 4.50 -0.04
C LEU A 159 2.91 5.27 -0.42
N ALA A 160 3.04 6.42 -1.10
CA ALA A 160 1.91 7.19 -1.59
C ALA A 160 1.08 6.41 -2.62
N LEU A 161 1.73 5.76 -3.59
CA LEU A 161 1.06 4.94 -4.60
C LEU A 161 0.35 3.74 -3.97
N ILE A 162 0.98 3.08 -3.00
CA ILE A 162 0.39 1.93 -2.28
C ILE A 162 -0.84 2.39 -1.50
N THR A 163 -0.76 3.48 -0.73
CA THR A 163 -1.90 3.95 0.08
C THR A 163 -3.08 4.42 -0.77
N VAL A 164 -2.81 5.10 -1.88
CA VAL A 164 -3.85 5.47 -2.86
C VAL A 164 -4.43 4.21 -3.51
N GLY A 165 -3.59 3.26 -3.90
CA GLY A 165 -4.01 1.98 -4.49
C GLY A 165 -4.95 1.20 -3.59
N VAL A 166 -4.61 1.04 -2.30
CA VAL A 166 -5.47 0.44 -1.27
C VAL A 166 -6.78 1.22 -1.14
N GLY A 167 -6.71 2.55 -1.18
CA GLY A 167 -7.87 3.43 -1.11
C GLY A 167 -8.91 3.15 -2.19
N PHE A 168 -8.49 2.90 -3.42
CA PHE A 168 -9.39 2.54 -4.52
C PHE A 168 -9.79 1.05 -4.52
N LEU A 169 -8.91 0.15 -4.14
CA LEU A 169 -9.18 -1.29 -4.20
C LEU A 169 -10.14 -1.72 -3.10
N LYS A 170 -9.86 -1.36 -1.85
CA LYS A 170 -10.53 -1.93 -0.66
C LYS A 170 -12.05 -1.73 -0.60
N PRO A 171 -12.61 -0.51 -0.77
CA PRO A 171 -14.06 -0.32 -0.69
C PRO A 171 -14.79 -0.97 -1.86
N ASN A 172 -14.13 -1.03 -3.01
CA ASN A 172 -14.75 -1.49 -4.25
C ASN A 172 -14.76 -3.01 -4.40
N ILE A 173 -13.76 -3.72 -3.84
CA ILE A 173 -13.72 -5.19 -3.90
C ILE A 173 -14.84 -5.83 -3.07
N SER A 174 -15.13 -5.31 -1.88
CA SER A 174 -16.24 -5.80 -1.06
C SER A 174 -17.60 -5.55 -1.73
N THR A 175 -17.76 -4.42 -2.42
CA THR A 175 -18.97 -4.15 -3.22
C THR A 175 -19.09 -5.12 -4.40
N ILE A 176 -17.96 -5.51 -5.05
CA ILE A 176 -17.96 -6.54 -6.10
C ILE A 176 -18.42 -7.88 -5.53
N VAL A 177 -17.94 -8.30 -4.34
CA VAL A 177 -18.40 -9.52 -3.67
C VAL A 177 -19.91 -9.53 -3.51
N GLY A 178 -20.51 -8.41 -3.06
CA GLY A 178 -21.97 -8.28 -2.94
C GLY A 178 -22.71 -8.46 -4.27
N LYS A 179 -22.09 -8.10 -5.40
CA LYS A 179 -22.67 -8.23 -6.75
C LYS A 179 -22.46 -9.58 -7.41
N LEU A 180 -21.67 -10.48 -6.81
CA LEU A 180 -21.56 -11.86 -7.27
C LEU A 180 -22.83 -12.67 -6.97
N TYR A 181 -23.68 -12.18 -6.07
CA TYR A 181 -24.90 -12.85 -5.65
C TYR A 181 -26.12 -12.05 -6.11
N PRO A 182 -27.14 -12.72 -6.69
CA PRO A 182 -28.42 -12.13 -6.97
C PRO A 182 -29.12 -11.62 -5.70
N GLU A 183 -30.08 -10.73 -5.86
CA GLU A 183 -30.91 -10.31 -4.75
C GLU A 183 -31.70 -11.51 -4.18
N GLY A 184 -31.65 -11.68 -2.85
CA GLY A 184 -32.31 -12.79 -2.16
C GLY A 184 -31.52 -14.12 -2.16
N ASP A 185 -30.31 -14.18 -2.71
CA ASP A 185 -29.49 -15.40 -2.65
C ASP A 185 -29.03 -15.66 -1.21
N THR A 186 -29.45 -16.78 -0.63
CA THR A 186 -29.11 -17.20 0.74
C THR A 186 -27.62 -17.47 0.97
N ARG A 187 -26.83 -17.68 -0.11
CA ARG A 187 -25.38 -17.91 -0.06
C ARG A 187 -24.60 -16.60 0.14
N ARG A 188 -25.23 -15.44 -0.03
CA ARG A 188 -24.54 -14.14 0.02
C ARG A 188 -23.84 -13.91 1.35
N ASP A 189 -24.50 -14.19 2.47
CA ASP A 189 -23.93 -13.95 3.81
C ASP A 189 -22.75 -14.87 4.09
N SER A 190 -22.86 -16.17 3.73
CA SER A 190 -21.73 -17.09 3.83
C SER A 190 -20.59 -16.73 2.87
N GLY A 191 -20.89 -16.20 1.69
CA GLY A 191 -19.89 -15.66 0.76
C GLY A 191 -19.11 -14.49 1.35
N PHE A 192 -19.78 -13.54 2.01
CA PHE A 192 -19.11 -12.47 2.75
C PHE A 192 -18.26 -13.01 3.90
N THR A 193 -18.74 -14.03 4.63
CA THR A 193 -17.97 -14.68 5.69
C THR A 193 -16.66 -15.26 5.14
N ILE A 194 -16.71 -15.98 4.02
CA ILE A 194 -15.51 -16.50 3.34
C ILE A 194 -14.59 -15.35 2.93
N PHE A 195 -15.13 -14.29 2.33
CA PHE A 195 -14.34 -13.13 1.91
C PHE A 195 -13.62 -12.48 3.10
N TYR A 196 -14.31 -12.27 4.22
CA TYR A 196 -13.73 -11.66 5.42
C TYR A 196 -12.70 -12.55 6.13
N MET A 197 -12.69 -13.86 5.91
CA MET A 197 -11.61 -14.73 6.39
C MET A 197 -10.26 -14.41 5.74
N GLY A 198 -10.25 -13.70 4.61
CA GLY A 198 -9.04 -13.20 3.96
C GLY A 198 -8.46 -11.91 4.57
N ILE A 199 -9.17 -11.28 5.50
CA ILE A 199 -8.77 -10.03 6.16
C ILE A 199 -8.04 -10.32 7.47
#